data_c138c744bbb404c6447054f5fe5418e1
#
_entry.id   c138c744bbb404c6447054f5fe5418e1
#
_cell.length_a   1.000
_cell.length_b   1.000
_cell.length_c   1.000
_cell.angle_alpha   90.00
_cell.angle_beta   90.00
_cell.angle_gamma   90.00
#
_symmetry.space_group_name_H-M   'P 1'
#
loop_
_entity.id
_entity.type
_entity.pdbx_description
1 polymer ?
#
loop_
_entity_poly.entity_id
_entity_poly.type
_entity_poly.pdbx_seq_one_letter_code
_entity_poly.pdbx_strand_id
1 'polypeptide(L)'
;MFEFELKGGIDELRKVEMELLDYLGFNNDGETMTYPRDDYDNVAKKYDVDELDHIHEEYIERDFGKAFFLEQFPRRTSPFWNMKHSEDKEHANKIDVIIHGIETIGSAERSNSPEQMKEMFHTISDGGYANILFDKFGKERVEKELECFLKKDFFERSGGGIGMTRMIRAMKLSNLI
;
A
#
# COMPACT_ATOMS: atom_id res chain seq x y z
N MET A 1 -3.53 -2.13 -14.97
CA MET A 1 -2.76 -1.63 -13.83
C MET A 1 -1.34 -1.37 -14.30
N PHE A 2 -0.68 -0.33 -13.84
CA PHE A 2 0.76 -0.11 -14.03
C PHE A 2 1.46 -0.47 -12.73
N GLU A 3 2.44 -1.37 -12.78
CA GLU A 3 3.20 -1.81 -11.60
C GLU A 3 4.62 -1.27 -11.66
N PHE A 4 5.18 -0.92 -10.52
CA PHE A 4 6.54 -0.41 -10.41
C PHE A 4 7.24 -0.94 -9.16
N GLU A 5 8.55 -1.06 -9.25
CA GLU A 5 9.44 -1.36 -8.12
C GLU A 5 10.63 -0.41 -8.19
N LEU A 6 11.10 0.02 -7.02
CA LEU A 6 12.26 0.90 -6.89
C LEU A 6 13.17 0.42 -5.76
N LYS A 7 14.43 0.82 -5.81
CA LYS A 7 15.37 0.61 -4.72
C LYS A 7 15.17 1.69 -3.67
N GLY A 8 15.03 1.29 -2.41
CA GLY A 8 14.82 2.17 -1.27
C GLY A 8 13.62 1.76 -0.43
N GLY A 9 13.47 2.37 0.72
CA GLY A 9 12.42 2.10 1.68
C GLY A 9 11.17 2.93 1.47
N ILE A 10 10.41 3.09 2.55
CA ILE A 10 9.10 3.79 2.52
C ILE A 10 9.24 5.28 2.22
N ASP A 11 10.35 5.93 2.61
CA ASP A 11 10.55 7.35 2.37
C ASP A 11 10.85 7.66 0.90
N GLU A 12 11.68 6.81 0.24
CA GLU A 12 11.92 6.90 -1.21
C GLU A 12 10.64 6.62 -2.00
N LEU A 13 9.86 5.63 -1.56
CA LEU A 13 8.56 5.31 -2.17
C LEU A 13 7.63 6.52 -2.14
N ARG A 14 7.40 7.07 -0.96
CA ARG A 14 6.56 8.26 -0.77
C ARG A 14 7.02 9.42 -1.63
N LYS A 15 8.33 9.66 -1.68
CA LYS A 15 8.90 10.73 -2.48
C LYS A 15 8.58 10.56 -3.96
N VAL A 16 8.78 9.35 -4.52
CA VAL A 16 8.47 9.06 -5.94
C VAL A 16 6.99 9.25 -6.23
N GLU A 17 6.10 8.83 -5.32
CA GLU A 17 4.66 9.00 -5.50
C GLU A 17 4.25 10.48 -5.46
N MET A 18 4.80 11.27 -4.55
CA MET A 18 4.58 12.72 -4.52
C MET A 18 5.09 13.40 -5.79
N GLU A 19 6.31 13.06 -6.24
CA GLU A 19 6.88 13.58 -7.48
C GLU A 19 6.03 13.20 -8.71
N LEU A 20 5.47 11.99 -8.73
CA LEU A 20 4.54 11.58 -9.78
C LEU A 20 3.27 12.42 -9.79
N LEU A 21 2.66 12.66 -8.63
CA LEU A 21 1.45 13.49 -8.54
C LEU A 21 1.72 14.92 -8.98
N ASP A 22 2.87 15.49 -8.62
CA ASP A 22 3.29 16.82 -9.07
C ASP A 22 3.51 16.88 -10.57
N TYR A 23 4.21 15.88 -11.12
CA TYR A 23 4.42 15.78 -12.57
C TYR A 23 3.10 15.70 -13.35
N LEU A 24 2.11 15.01 -12.78
CA LEU A 24 0.77 14.91 -13.37
C LEU A 24 -0.09 16.18 -13.16
N GLY A 25 0.35 17.13 -12.33
CA GLY A 25 -0.31 18.41 -12.12
C GLY A 25 -1.33 18.46 -10.98
N PHE A 26 -1.32 17.48 -10.06
CA PHE A 26 -2.23 17.48 -8.91
C PHE A 26 -1.92 18.60 -7.90
N ASN A 27 -0.68 19.11 -7.88
CA ASN A 27 -0.27 20.26 -7.06
C ASN A 27 -0.34 21.54 -7.89
N ASN A 28 -1.49 22.17 -7.92
CA ASN A 28 -1.72 23.37 -8.74
C ASN A 28 -1.31 24.68 -8.06
N ASP A 29 -0.92 24.67 -6.78
CA ASP A 29 -0.76 25.90 -5.99
C ASP A 29 0.67 26.45 -6.01
N GLY A 30 1.61 25.79 -6.69
CA GLY A 30 2.99 26.27 -6.89
C GLY A 30 3.83 26.37 -5.61
N GLU A 31 3.28 25.98 -4.47
CA GLU A 31 3.97 25.87 -3.21
C GLU A 31 4.46 24.43 -2.96
N THR A 32 5.52 24.29 -2.20
CA THR A 32 6.23 23.04 -1.93
C THR A 32 5.34 21.81 -1.78
N MET A 33 5.72 20.72 -2.46
CA MET A 33 5.19 19.36 -2.47
C MET A 33 4.82 18.80 -1.08
N THR A 34 3.69 19.20 -0.52
CA THR A 34 3.18 18.60 0.71
C THR A 34 1.76 18.13 0.51
N TYR A 35 1.63 16.84 0.23
CA TYR A 35 0.33 16.20 0.29
C TYR A 35 0.00 15.86 1.75
N PRO A 36 -1.25 16.04 2.20
CA PRO A 36 -1.66 15.60 3.52
C PRO A 36 -1.51 14.09 3.65
N ARG A 37 -1.09 13.66 4.83
CA ARG A 37 -0.89 12.25 5.17
C ARG A 37 -1.17 11.99 6.63
N ASP A 38 -1.58 10.78 6.96
CA ASP A 38 -1.74 10.32 8.33
C ASP A 38 -1.70 8.79 8.39
N ASP A 39 -1.47 8.25 9.56
CA ASP A 39 -1.48 6.82 9.83
C ASP A 39 -2.90 6.27 9.82
N TYR A 40 -3.05 5.03 9.34
CA TYR A 40 -4.33 4.33 9.25
C TYR A 40 -5.14 4.39 10.55
N ASP A 41 -4.49 4.11 11.69
CA ASP A 41 -5.18 4.10 12.99
C ASP A 41 -5.69 5.46 13.43
N ASN A 42 -4.98 6.54 13.10
CA ASN A 42 -5.43 7.90 13.37
C ASN A 42 -6.69 8.25 12.56
N VAL A 43 -6.70 7.87 11.29
CA VAL A 43 -7.85 8.11 10.40
C VAL A 43 -9.05 7.24 10.81
N ALA A 44 -8.84 5.96 11.12
CA ALA A 44 -9.87 5.07 11.62
C ALA A 44 -10.49 5.59 12.92
N LYS A 45 -9.65 6.05 13.86
CA LYS A 45 -10.10 6.67 15.11
C LYS A 45 -10.89 7.96 14.86
N LYS A 46 -10.49 8.79 13.90
CA LYS A 46 -11.22 10.01 13.53
C LYS A 46 -12.66 9.71 13.10
N TYR A 47 -12.87 8.59 12.42
CA TYR A 47 -14.19 8.16 11.93
C TYR A 47 -14.91 7.20 12.88
N ASP A 48 -14.31 6.90 14.06
CA ASP A 48 -14.86 5.98 15.07
C ASP A 48 -15.16 4.59 14.50
N VAL A 49 -14.20 4.04 13.75
CA VAL A 49 -14.29 2.71 13.12
C VAL A 49 -13.03 1.89 13.37
N ASP A 50 -13.17 0.57 13.35
CA ASP A 50 -12.02 -0.36 13.45
C ASP A 50 -11.32 -0.51 12.09
N GLU A 51 -12.09 -0.51 10.99
CA GLU A 51 -11.58 -0.63 9.63
C GLU A 51 -12.18 0.44 8.71
N LEU A 52 -11.32 0.99 7.86
CA LEU A 52 -11.72 1.93 6.82
C LEU A 52 -12.24 1.16 5.60
N ASP A 53 -13.34 1.62 5.03
CA ASP A 53 -13.93 1.12 3.80
C ASP A 53 -14.07 2.24 2.74
N HIS A 54 -14.67 1.93 1.60
CA HIS A 54 -14.82 2.88 0.49
C HIS A 54 -15.64 4.15 0.85
N ILE A 55 -16.52 4.10 1.84
CA ILE A 55 -17.27 5.28 2.30
C ILE A 55 -16.32 6.23 3.04
N HIS A 56 -15.41 5.67 3.83
CA HIS A 56 -14.41 6.45 4.55
C HIS A 56 -13.39 7.09 3.62
N GLU A 57 -13.07 6.48 2.47
CA GLU A 57 -12.24 7.10 1.43
C GLU A 57 -12.90 8.39 0.88
N GLU A 58 -14.22 8.42 0.71
CA GLU A 58 -14.94 9.63 0.32
C GLU A 58 -14.89 10.72 1.43
N TYR A 59 -14.94 10.31 2.70
CA TYR A 59 -14.79 11.25 3.81
C TYR A 59 -13.37 11.83 3.89
N ILE A 60 -12.35 11.05 3.53
CA ILE A 60 -10.96 11.51 3.44
C ILE A 60 -10.83 12.67 2.45
N GLU A 61 -11.44 12.60 1.26
CA GLU A 61 -11.42 13.73 0.32
C GLU A 61 -11.99 15.01 0.94
N ARG A 62 -13.13 14.90 1.63
CA ARG A 62 -13.79 16.05 2.28
C ARG A 62 -12.92 16.67 3.38
N ASP A 63 -12.28 15.83 4.18
CA ASP A 63 -11.63 16.22 5.43
C ASP A 63 -10.15 16.59 5.27
N PHE A 64 -9.47 15.99 4.29
CA PHE A 64 -8.02 16.16 4.07
C PHE A 64 -7.67 16.72 2.69
N GLY A 65 -8.60 16.70 1.74
CA GLY A 65 -8.40 17.25 0.39
C GLY A 65 -8.35 16.19 -0.70
N LYS A 66 -8.11 16.64 -1.93
CA LYS A 66 -8.25 15.83 -3.15
C LYS A 66 -7.28 14.66 -3.26
N ALA A 67 -6.08 14.80 -2.69
CA ALA A 67 -5.06 13.75 -2.68
C ALA A 67 -4.54 13.59 -1.25
N PHE A 68 -4.51 12.36 -0.75
CA PHE A 68 -4.16 12.00 0.62
C PHE A 68 -3.34 10.72 0.64
N PHE A 69 -2.30 10.67 1.48
CA PHE A 69 -1.47 9.50 1.70
C PHE A 69 -1.87 8.84 3.02
N LEU A 70 -2.53 7.69 2.94
CA LEU A 70 -2.87 6.85 4.08
C LEU A 70 -1.74 5.86 4.30
N GLU A 71 -1.12 5.91 5.48
CA GLU A 71 0.12 5.19 5.76
C GLU A 71 -0.01 4.23 6.95
N GLN A 72 0.99 3.36 7.17
CA GLN A 72 1.11 2.50 8.34
C GLN A 72 -0.12 1.62 8.61
N PHE A 73 -0.31 0.62 7.76
CA PHE A 73 -1.48 -0.26 7.84
C PHE A 73 -1.33 -1.30 8.95
N PRO A 74 -2.27 -1.38 9.91
CA PRO A 74 -2.20 -2.33 11.00
C PRO A 74 -2.40 -3.78 10.53
N ARG A 75 -1.83 -4.74 11.25
CA ARG A 75 -1.91 -6.17 10.92
C ARG A 75 -3.33 -6.70 10.78
N ARG A 76 -4.31 -6.13 11.49
CA ARG A 76 -5.73 -6.51 11.37
C ARG A 76 -6.31 -6.30 9.98
N THR A 77 -5.77 -5.35 9.18
CA THR A 77 -6.19 -5.14 7.79
C THR A 77 -5.56 -6.13 6.81
N SER A 78 -4.87 -7.15 7.32
CA SER A 78 -4.24 -8.20 6.54
C SER A 78 -3.33 -7.68 5.41
N PRO A 79 -2.33 -6.82 5.69
CA PRO A 79 -1.37 -6.39 4.68
C PRO A 79 -0.70 -7.59 4.02
N PHE A 80 -0.39 -7.49 2.72
CA PHE A 80 0.11 -8.63 1.98
C PHE A 80 1.43 -9.18 2.58
N TRP A 81 1.60 -10.48 2.59
CA TRP A 81 2.63 -11.22 3.32
C TRP A 81 4.09 -10.79 3.07
N ASN A 82 4.39 -10.19 1.92
CA ASN A 82 5.74 -9.73 1.59
C ASN A 82 5.99 -8.25 1.90
N MET A 83 5.04 -7.56 2.51
CA MET A 83 5.23 -6.19 2.98
C MET A 83 6.11 -6.17 4.23
N LYS A 84 7.00 -5.19 4.33
CA LYS A 84 7.83 -5.00 5.51
C LYS A 84 6.98 -4.43 6.64
N HIS A 85 7.15 -4.99 7.83
CA HIS A 85 6.55 -4.43 9.03
C HIS A 85 7.42 -3.29 9.56
N SER A 86 6.78 -2.30 10.17
CA SER A 86 7.42 -1.25 10.95
C SER A 86 8.16 -1.83 12.18
N GLU A 87 8.91 -1.00 12.87
CA GLU A 87 9.71 -1.42 14.02
C GLU A 87 8.86 -2.02 15.15
N ASP A 88 7.64 -1.53 15.35
CA ASP A 88 6.70 -2.05 16.35
C ASP A 88 6.11 -3.42 15.98
N LYS A 89 6.30 -3.89 14.74
CA LYS A 89 5.76 -5.13 14.15
C LYS A 89 4.22 -5.20 14.11
N GLU A 90 3.53 -4.15 14.48
CA GLU A 90 2.07 -4.09 14.49
C GLU A 90 1.52 -3.49 13.20
N HIS A 91 2.35 -2.75 12.44
CA HIS A 91 1.98 -2.11 11.20
C HIS A 91 2.85 -2.57 10.03
N ALA A 92 2.31 -2.55 8.84
CA ALA A 92 3.07 -2.69 7.60
C ALA A 92 3.42 -1.31 7.04
N ASN A 93 4.62 -1.17 6.49
CA ASN A 93 5.07 0.00 5.74
C ASN A 93 4.35 0.06 4.39
N LYS A 94 3.07 0.37 4.42
CA LYS A 94 2.17 0.45 3.27
C LYS A 94 1.68 1.88 3.11
N ILE A 95 1.50 2.30 1.86
CA ILE A 95 0.89 3.58 1.48
C ILE A 95 -0.24 3.29 0.50
N ASP A 96 -1.42 3.85 0.78
CA ASP A 96 -2.49 3.99 -0.21
C ASP A 96 -2.67 5.47 -0.53
N VAL A 97 -2.47 5.84 -1.80
CA VAL A 97 -2.72 7.20 -2.27
C VAL A 97 -4.17 7.29 -2.72
N ILE A 98 -4.96 8.00 -1.92
CA ILE A 98 -6.39 8.22 -2.15
C ILE A 98 -6.55 9.53 -2.91
N ILE A 99 -7.12 9.47 -4.13
CA ILE A 99 -7.36 10.65 -4.95
C ILE A 99 -8.84 10.73 -5.31
N HIS A 100 -9.46 11.85 -5.00
CA HIS A 100 -10.90 12.06 -5.16
C HIS A 100 -11.72 10.89 -4.58
N GLY A 101 -11.42 10.55 -3.30
CA GLY A 101 -12.16 9.56 -2.53
C GLY A 101 -12.00 8.13 -3.02
N ILE A 102 -10.93 7.80 -3.75
CA ILE A 102 -10.67 6.42 -4.21
C ILE A 102 -9.16 6.12 -4.13
N GLU A 103 -8.79 4.99 -3.52
CA GLU A 103 -7.44 4.45 -3.60
C GLU A 103 -7.02 4.34 -5.07
N THR A 104 -6.03 5.11 -5.47
CA THR A 104 -5.55 5.19 -6.86
C THR A 104 -4.19 4.52 -7.03
N ILE A 105 -3.34 4.59 -6.02
CA ILE A 105 -2.06 3.88 -5.94
C ILE A 105 -2.06 3.09 -4.64
N GLY A 106 -1.73 1.81 -4.71
CA GLY A 106 -1.47 0.97 -3.55
C GLY A 106 -0.03 0.49 -3.59
N SER A 107 0.75 0.76 -2.54
CA SER A 107 2.17 0.52 -2.53
C SER A 107 2.71 0.12 -1.15
N ALA A 108 3.91 -0.46 -1.10
CA ALA A 108 4.53 -0.82 0.16
C ALA A 108 6.04 -1.01 0.04
N GLU A 109 6.72 -0.82 1.15
CA GLU A 109 8.06 -1.34 1.31
C GLU A 109 8.03 -2.87 1.41
N ARG A 110 8.94 -3.55 0.71
CA ARG A 110 8.99 -5.01 0.66
C ARG A 110 9.89 -5.53 1.78
N SER A 111 9.45 -6.57 2.44
CA SER A 111 10.27 -7.25 3.45
C SER A 111 11.56 -7.81 2.81
N ASN A 112 12.66 -7.71 3.52
CA ASN A 112 13.94 -8.36 3.23
C ASN A 112 14.26 -9.48 4.23
N SER A 113 13.32 -9.82 5.13
CA SER A 113 13.45 -10.94 6.07
C SER A 113 12.68 -12.17 5.57
N PRO A 114 13.38 -13.25 5.17
CA PRO A 114 12.75 -14.51 4.81
C PRO A 114 11.87 -15.09 5.92
N GLU A 115 12.28 -14.91 7.18
CA GLU A 115 11.57 -15.41 8.35
C GLU A 115 10.23 -14.69 8.51
N GLN A 116 10.23 -13.36 8.43
CA GLN A 116 9.01 -12.55 8.50
C GLN A 116 8.06 -12.91 7.35
N MET A 117 8.59 -12.99 6.12
CA MET A 117 7.77 -13.35 4.95
C MET A 117 7.16 -14.73 5.07
N LYS A 118 7.91 -15.71 5.57
CA LYS A 118 7.40 -17.08 5.79
C LYS A 118 6.29 -17.10 6.84
N GLU A 119 6.49 -16.44 7.97
CA GLU A 119 5.48 -16.30 9.02
C GLU A 119 4.20 -15.68 8.47
N MET A 120 4.33 -14.53 7.83
CA MET A 120 3.19 -13.79 7.29
C MET A 120 2.45 -14.56 6.20
N PHE A 121 3.16 -15.28 5.32
CA PHE A 121 2.52 -16.13 4.31
C PHE A 121 1.54 -17.13 4.91
N HIS A 122 1.88 -17.73 6.07
CA HIS A 122 1.05 -18.74 6.71
C HIS A 122 -0.01 -18.17 7.66
N THR A 123 0.14 -16.92 8.11
CA THR A 123 -0.73 -16.34 9.14
C THR A 123 -1.67 -15.25 8.63
N ILE A 124 -1.37 -14.62 7.50
CA ILE A 124 -2.23 -13.57 6.91
C ILE A 124 -3.66 -14.11 6.71
N SER A 125 -4.64 -13.28 7.06
CA SER A 125 -6.07 -13.63 7.00
C SER A 125 -6.38 -14.94 7.75
N ASP A 126 -5.80 -15.11 8.94
CA ASP A 126 -5.93 -16.33 9.77
C ASP A 126 -5.54 -17.63 9.01
N GLY A 127 -4.54 -17.53 8.14
CA GLY A 127 -4.08 -18.62 7.28
C GLY A 127 -4.91 -18.82 6.01
N GLY A 128 -5.94 -18.02 5.79
CA GLY A 128 -6.84 -18.15 4.64
C GLY A 128 -6.12 -18.05 3.30
N TYR A 129 -5.14 -17.14 3.20
CA TYR A 129 -4.35 -16.97 1.97
C TYR A 129 -3.58 -18.24 1.59
N ALA A 130 -2.83 -18.81 2.52
CA ALA A 130 -2.08 -20.05 2.28
C ALA A 130 -3.00 -21.22 1.95
N ASN A 131 -4.13 -21.35 2.66
CA ASN A 131 -5.09 -22.43 2.44
C ASN A 131 -5.69 -22.39 1.02
N ILE A 132 -6.06 -21.21 0.51
CA ILE A 132 -6.55 -21.06 -0.87
C ILE A 132 -5.51 -21.54 -1.89
N LEU A 133 -4.23 -21.25 -1.68
CA LEU A 133 -3.16 -21.69 -2.56
C LEU A 133 -2.91 -23.19 -2.44
N PHE A 134 -2.95 -23.75 -1.22
CA PHE A 134 -2.80 -25.19 -0.98
C PHE A 134 -3.91 -25.99 -1.65
N ASP A 135 -5.15 -25.53 -1.57
CA ASP A 135 -6.30 -26.16 -2.21
C ASP A 135 -6.21 -26.12 -3.75
N LYS A 136 -5.73 -25.00 -4.32
CA LYS A 136 -5.65 -24.86 -5.78
C LYS A 136 -4.46 -25.56 -6.40
N PHE A 137 -3.30 -25.52 -5.75
CA PHE A 137 -2.03 -25.93 -6.37
C PHE A 137 -1.33 -27.09 -5.66
N GLY A 138 -1.85 -27.53 -4.52
CA GLY A 138 -1.24 -28.55 -3.67
C GLY A 138 -0.20 -27.97 -2.70
N LYS A 139 -0.30 -28.36 -1.44
CA LYS A 139 0.54 -27.84 -0.36
C LYS A 139 2.04 -28.02 -0.63
N GLU A 140 2.46 -29.22 -1.02
CA GLU A 140 3.88 -29.55 -1.27
C GLU A 140 4.48 -28.62 -2.35
N ARG A 141 3.74 -28.38 -3.42
CA ARG A 141 4.18 -27.47 -4.50
C ARG A 141 4.32 -26.05 -4.01
N VAL A 142 3.31 -25.53 -3.32
CA VAL A 142 3.30 -24.13 -2.82
C VAL A 142 4.44 -23.91 -1.84
N GLU A 143 4.64 -24.83 -0.88
CA GLU A 143 5.74 -24.74 0.08
C GLU A 143 7.11 -24.75 -0.59
N LYS A 144 7.30 -25.60 -1.59
CA LYS A 144 8.56 -25.67 -2.35
C LYS A 144 8.81 -24.36 -3.13
N GLU A 145 7.79 -23.80 -3.75
CA GLU A 145 7.91 -22.53 -4.48
C GLU A 145 8.21 -21.37 -3.50
N LEU A 146 7.55 -21.33 -2.34
CA LEU A 146 7.83 -20.36 -1.28
C LEU A 146 9.28 -20.49 -0.78
N GLU A 147 9.76 -21.71 -0.49
CA GLU A 147 11.14 -21.93 -0.07
C GLU A 147 12.15 -21.50 -1.13
N CYS A 148 11.87 -21.75 -2.42
CA CYS A 148 12.72 -21.28 -3.50
C CYS A 148 12.77 -19.75 -3.57
N PHE A 149 11.63 -19.08 -3.34
CA PHE A 149 11.56 -17.63 -3.30
C PHE A 149 12.36 -17.06 -2.11
N LEU A 150 12.18 -17.63 -0.92
CA LEU A 150 12.82 -17.17 0.32
C LEU A 150 14.35 -17.36 0.37
N LYS A 151 14.92 -18.17 -0.54
CA LYS A 151 16.38 -18.36 -0.68
C LYS A 151 17.07 -17.25 -1.49
N LYS A 152 16.31 -16.29 -2.03
CA LYS A 152 16.90 -15.18 -2.80
C LYS A 152 17.53 -14.16 -1.88
N ASP A 153 18.57 -13.49 -2.37
CA ASP A 153 19.16 -12.33 -1.69
C ASP A 153 18.22 -11.12 -1.85
N PHE A 154 17.57 -10.77 -0.75
CA PHE A 154 16.69 -9.61 -0.73
C PHE A 154 17.45 -8.35 -0.34
N PHE A 155 17.18 -7.28 -1.05
CA PHE A 155 17.68 -5.93 -0.75
C PHE A 155 16.50 -5.00 -0.44
N GLU A 156 16.80 -3.85 0.13
CA GLU A 156 15.81 -2.83 0.43
C GLU A 156 15.17 -2.31 -0.87
N ARG A 157 13.87 -2.50 -0.98
CA ARG A 157 13.07 -2.12 -2.12
C ARG A 157 11.64 -1.85 -1.72
N SER A 158 10.98 -1.07 -2.53
CA SER A 158 9.57 -0.74 -2.39
C SER A 158 8.91 -0.70 -3.76
N GLY A 159 7.61 -0.74 -3.80
CA GLY A 159 6.89 -0.69 -5.06
C GLY A 159 5.40 -0.80 -4.88
N GLY A 160 4.68 -0.68 -5.99
CA GLY A 160 3.24 -0.65 -5.95
C GLY A 160 2.58 -0.79 -7.31
N GLY A 161 1.28 -0.55 -7.29
CA GLY A 161 0.45 -0.58 -8.47
C GLY A 161 -0.42 0.67 -8.61
N ILE A 162 -0.45 1.24 -9.81
CA ILE A 162 -1.30 2.37 -10.15
C ILE A 162 -2.53 1.86 -10.88
N GLY A 163 -3.70 2.12 -10.34
CA GLY A 163 -4.96 1.84 -10.99
C GLY A 163 -5.20 2.82 -12.16
N MET A 164 -4.80 2.47 -13.38
CA MET A 164 -4.82 3.39 -14.52
C MET A 164 -6.19 4.01 -14.78
N THR A 165 -7.26 3.24 -14.64
CA THR A 165 -8.64 3.77 -14.80
C THR A 165 -8.98 4.78 -13.71
N ARG A 166 -8.55 4.49 -12.46
CA ARG A 166 -8.73 5.40 -11.30
C ARG A 166 -7.91 6.67 -11.48
N MET A 167 -6.66 6.55 -11.94
CA MET A 167 -5.79 7.70 -12.23
C MET A 167 -6.38 8.61 -13.32
N ILE A 168 -6.84 8.04 -14.43
CA ILE A 168 -7.51 8.81 -15.51
C ILE A 168 -8.77 9.52 -14.97
N ARG A 169 -9.57 8.84 -14.13
CA ARG A 169 -10.72 9.47 -13.46
C ARG A 169 -10.26 10.65 -12.59
N ALA A 170 -9.24 10.47 -11.78
CA ALA A 170 -8.70 11.50 -10.90
C ALA A 170 -8.20 12.73 -11.69
N MET A 171 -7.47 12.51 -12.78
CA MET A 171 -6.99 13.57 -13.67
C MET A 171 -8.15 14.35 -14.31
N LYS A 172 -9.21 13.67 -14.75
CA LYS A 172 -10.42 14.33 -15.29
C LYS A 172 -11.14 15.18 -14.24
N LEU A 173 -11.30 14.66 -13.01
CA LEU A 173 -11.93 15.42 -11.92
C LEU A 173 -11.10 16.64 -11.48
N SER A 174 -9.81 16.59 -11.68
CA SER A 174 -8.88 17.70 -11.42
C SER A 174 -8.68 18.64 -12.61
N ASN A 175 -9.38 18.40 -13.75
CA ASN A 175 -9.24 19.17 -15.01
C ASN A 175 -7.81 19.16 -15.56
N LEU A 176 -7.07 18.06 -15.42
CA LEU A 176 -5.71 17.90 -15.91
C LEU A 176 -5.66 17.30 -17.34
N ILE A 177 -6.74 16.67 -17.75
CA ILE A 177 -6.97 16.13 -19.12
C ILE A 177 -8.42 16.29 -19.53
#